data_7578fa55753a46280ac78fbe8f10cdb6
#
_entry.id   7578fa55753a46280ac78fbe8f10cdb6
#
_cell.length_a   1.000
_cell.length_b   1.000
_cell.length_c   1.000
_cell.angle_alpha   90.00
_cell.angle_beta   90.00
_cell.angle_gamma   90.00
#
_symmetry.space_group_name_H-M   'P 1'
#
loop_
_entity.id
_entity.type
_entity.pdbx_description
1 polymer ?
#
loop_
_entity_poly.entity_id
_entity_poly.type
_entity_poly.pdbx_seq_one_letter_code
_entity_poly.pdbx_strand_id
1 'polypeptide(L)'
;MPAPKALAEPLHQNEAHDPRYAVLVARDARFDGRLYIGVTSTGIYCRPVCRVRTPAQRHCRFFDHAAEAEVAGFRPCLRCRPELAPGLSRVDSPQALGAAAAAIIDTAVSQGRAPSMPEIAARLGVTDRHLRRVFLGSMGVSPKAYLDTRRLLLAKQLLTDSDLPVTDVAQAAGFASLRRFHAAFLQQYRLNPGMLRSARGAGAKRPAQRSADTLSCRLGYRPPYDIEGVLRFLRDRAVTGLETVEGLQWRRTLAWPVADGQPPSTGWIAARFDSARHEVEVTISASLHRATGALLPLVRQALDLDADPSRIDPVLADLPVPARPGIRVPGGMEGFETAARVILGQQVTVAAARTLTERLVQALGSSVDTPHAGLTRLFPTAQQVASASAETLGRLGIVRQRVRALQAVAQAVASGRLALNRSAPLEPTLNALRDLPGIGEWTVQLIAMRALAWPDAFPVTDIALLNALGTRDTRAVAQQAQAWRPWRAYAVMRLWQSLLKPQAEPPASHTAPDCA
;
A
#
# COMPACT_ATOMS: atom_id res chain seq x y z
N MET A 1 60.66 -8.15 -11.25
CA MET A 1 59.50 -8.02 -10.35
C MET A 1 59.91 -7.12 -9.20
N PRO A 2 59.33 -5.92 -9.01
CA PRO A 2 59.64 -5.08 -7.87
C PRO A 2 58.79 -5.52 -6.65
N ALA A 3 59.39 -5.46 -5.48
CA ALA A 3 58.84 -5.81 -4.18
C ALA A 3 57.64 -4.91 -3.78
N PRO A 4 56.70 -5.42 -2.97
CA PRO A 4 55.53 -4.64 -2.56
C PRO A 4 55.94 -3.51 -1.59
N LYS A 5 55.44 -2.30 -1.88
CA LYS A 5 55.59 -1.12 -1.04
C LYS A 5 55.00 -1.34 0.37
N ALA A 6 55.77 -0.95 1.33
CA ALA A 6 55.42 -0.95 2.77
C ALA A 6 54.06 -0.25 3.01
N LEU A 7 53.24 -0.93 3.80
CA LEU A 7 51.99 -0.42 4.36
C LEU A 7 52.30 0.82 5.24
N ALA A 8 51.59 1.89 4.99
CA ALA A 8 51.62 3.09 5.83
C ALA A 8 51.30 2.72 7.28
N GLU A 9 52.10 3.28 8.19
CA GLU A 9 51.97 3.09 9.64
C GLU A 9 50.56 3.49 10.12
N PRO A 10 49.97 2.72 11.06
CA PRO A 10 48.66 3.05 11.59
C PRO A 10 48.80 4.26 12.54
N LEU A 11 47.97 5.27 12.27
CA LEU A 11 47.69 6.31 13.26
C LEU A 11 47.25 5.63 14.57
N HIS A 12 48.03 5.78 15.61
CA HIS A 12 47.72 5.38 16.99
C HIS A 12 46.43 6.08 17.42
N GLN A 13 45.30 5.41 17.26
CA GLN A 13 44.08 5.77 17.95
C GLN A 13 44.01 4.98 19.24
N ASN A 14 43.96 5.74 20.32
CA ASN A 14 43.86 5.38 21.72
C ASN A 14 42.97 4.13 21.93
N GLU A 15 43.54 3.06 22.55
CA GLU A 15 42.88 1.75 22.75
C GLU A 15 41.77 1.73 23.81
N ALA A 16 41.19 2.89 24.17
CA ALA A 16 40.15 3.02 25.16
C ALA A 16 38.76 3.01 24.52
N HIS A 17 38.10 1.84 24.57
CA HIS A 17 36.64 1.64 24.55
C HIS A 17 35.88 2.19 23.34
N ASP A 18 36.02 1.53 22.16
CA ASP A 18 35.11 1.83 21.04
C ASP A 18 33.70 1.36 21.41
N PRO A 19 32.71 2.27 21.51
CA PRO A 19 31.35 1.93 21.94
C PRO A 19 30.65 0.94 20.95
N ARG A 20 31.13 0.83 19.71
CA ARG A 20 30.61 -0.12 18.71
C ARG A 20 30.90 -1.58 19.10
N TYR A 21 31.86 -1.83 19.99
CA TYR A 21 32.10 -3.16 20.52
C TYR A 21 30.91 -3.71 21.33
N ALA A 22 30.16 -2.84 22.02
CA ALA A 22 28.96 -3.22 22.73
C ALA A 22 27.87 -3.77 21.76
N VAL A 23 27.77 -3.22 20.54
CA VAL A 23 26.88 -3.70 19.49
C VAL A 23 27.22 -5.14 19.09
N LEU A 24 28.52 -5.45 18.93
CA LEU A 24 28.99 -6.79 18.62
C LEU A 24 28.69 -7.78 19.74
N VAL A 25 28.94 -7.41 20.99
CA VAL A 25 28.69 -8.26 22.18
C VAL A 25 27.21 -8.55 22.32
N ALA A 26 26.35 -7.53 22.15
CA ALA A 26 24.90 -7.66 22.18
C ALA A 26 24.32 -8.37 20.95
N ARG A 27 25.11 -8.54 19.88
CA ARG A 27 24.65 -9.02 18.57
C ARG A 27 23.42 -8.25 18.08
N ASP A 28 23.45 -6.92 18.25
CA ASP A 28 22.31 -6.07 17.99
C ASP A 28 21.97 -6.03 16.48
N ALA A 29 20.87 -6.66 16.13
CA ALA A 29 20.42 -6.77 14.74
C ALA A 29 20.03 -5.42 14.11
N ARG A 30 19.81 -4.36 14.89
CA ARG A 30 19.51 -3.00 14.38
C ARG A 30 20.68 -2.38 13.63
N PHE A 31 21.91 -2.85 13.92
CA PHE A 31 23.15 -2.41 13.27
C PHE A 31 23.61 -3.33 12.14
N ASP A 32 22.86 -4.40 11.87
CA ASP A 32 23.17 -5.32 10.77
C ASP A 32 23.00 -4.62 9.41
N GLY A 33 24.03 -4.72 8.56
CA GLY A 33 24.12 -3.95 7.30
C GLY A 33 24.56 -2.50 7.44
N ARG A 34 24.74 -2.00 8.69
CA ARG A 34 25.22 -0.64 8.99
C ARG A 34 26.53 -0.61 9.76
N LEU A 35 26.97 -1.77 10.22
CA LEU A 35 28.22 -1.95 10.94
C LEU A 35 28.83 -3.28 10.54
N TYR A 36 30.14 -3.27 10.27
CA TYR A 36 30.92 -4.45 9.96
C TYR A 36 32.14 -4.51 10.86
N ILE A 37 32.52 -5.70 11.29
CA ILE A 37 33.59 -5.92 12.26
C ILE A 37 34.73 -6.71 11.61
N GLY A 38 35.86 -6.08 11.32
CA GLY A 38 37.09 -6.72 10.89
C GLY A 38 37.84 -7.30 12.07
N VAL A 39 38.08 -8.61 12.05
CA VAL A 39 38.83 -9.32 13.11
C VAL A 39 40.29 -9.45 12.68
N THR A 40 41.19 -8.66 13.30
CA THR A 40 42.60 -8.55 12.88
C THR A 40 43.35 -9.86 13.02
N SER A 41 42.98 -10.71 14.00
CA SER A 41 43.62 -12.02 14.20
C SER A 41 43.32 -13.04 13.11
N THR A 42 42.26 -12.84 12.34
CA THR A 42 41.81 -13.79 11.30
C THR A 42 41.78 -13.20 9.90
N GLY A 43 41.87 -11.87 9.77
CA GLY A 43 41.71 -11.16 8.51
C GLY A 43 40.28 -11.26 7.92
N ILE A 44 39.27 -11.53 8.78
CA ILE A 44 37.90 -11.74 8.34
C ILE A 44 37.03 -10.60 8.88
N TYR A 45 36.12 -10.05 8.05
CA TYR A 45 35.08 -9.17 8.55
C TYR A 45 33.74 -9.88 8.64
N CYS A 46 33.00 -9.54 9.69
CA CYS A 46 31.72 -10.14 10.07
C CYS A 46 30.62 -9.10 10.22
N ARG A 47 29.36 -9.57 10.20
CA ARG A 47 28.17 -8.81 10.63
C ARG A 47 28.09 -8.80 12.16
N PRO A 48 27.43 -7.80 12.78
CA PRO A 48 27.20 -7.76 14.24
C PRO A 48 26.49 -9.00 14.76
N VAL A 49 25.56 -9.55 13.97
CA VAL A 49 24.73 -10.74 14.29
C VAL A 49 25.44 -12.07 14.11
N CYS A 50 26.74 -12.07 13.77
CA CYS A 50 27.50 -13.28 13.54
C CYS A 50 27.56 -14.17 14.78
N ARG A 51 27.25 -15.48 14.62
CA ARG A 51 27.21 -16.46 15.72
C ARG A 51 28.55 -17.10 16.03
N VAL A 52 29.64 -16.56 15.51
CA VAL A 52 30.99 -17.00 15.90
C VAL A 52 31.32 -16.52 17.31
N ARG A 53 32.36 -17.10 17.92
CA ARG A 53 32.87 -16.62 19.22
C ARG A 53 33.25 -15.14 19.08
N THR A 54 32.74 -14.29 19.99
CA THR A 54 33.01 -12.86 19.98
C THR A 54 34.52 -12.65 20.17
N PRO A 55 35.21 -11.95 19.24
CA PRO A 55 36.62 -11.65 19.35
C PRO A 55 36.86 -10.63 20.47
N ALA A 56 38.05 -10.64 21.05
CA ALA A 56 38.43 -9.60 22.03
C ALA A 56 38.47 -8.23 21.34
N GLN A 57 38.08 -7.17 22.06
CA GLN A 57 37.97 -5.81 21.54
C GLN A 57 39.23 -5.32 20.82
N ARG A 58 40.42 -5.59 21.36
CA ARG A 58 41.74 -5.26 20.77
C ARG A 58 41.98 -5.86 19.37
N HIS A 59 41.19 -6.87 19.01
CA HIS A 59 41.27 -7.51 17.68
C HIS A 59 40.13 -7.09 16.76
N CYS A 60 39.29 -6.10 17.14
CA CYS A 60 38.17 -5.63 16.35
C CYS A 60 38.50 -4.27 15.72
N ARG A 61 38.25 -4.16 14.42
CA ARG A 61 38.16 -2.88 13.70
C ARG A 61 36.73 -2.74 13.18
N PHE A 62 36.16 -1.54 13.28
CA PHE A 62 34.77 -1.28 12.94
C PHE A 62 34.69 -0.43 11.68
N PHE A 63 33.77 -0.82 10.78
CA PHE A 63 33.55 -0.20 9.47
C PHE A 63 32.07 0.04 9.27
N ASP A 64 31.70 1.15 8.65
CA ASP A 64 30.30 1.47 8.35
C ASP A 64 29.85 0.78 7.05
N HIS A 65 30.80 0.41 6.18
CA HIS A 65 30.53 -0.29 4.91
C HIS A 65 31.43 -1.51 4.74
N ALA A 66 30.88 -2.57 4.10
CA ALA A 66 31.64 -3.78 3.75
C ALA A 66 32.85 -3.46 2.87
N ALA A 67 32.70 -2.52 1.92
CA ALA A 67 33.76 -2.09 1.03
C ALA A 67 34.97 -1.50 1.77
N GLU A 68 34.75 -0.78 2.88
CA GLU A 68 35.83 -0.24 3.72
C GLU A 68 36.64 -1.35 4.39
N ALA A 69 35.95 -2.40 4.86
CA ALA A 69 36.60 -3.57 5.42
C ALA A 69 37.44 -4.31 4.37
N GLU A 70 36.95 -4.43 3.13
CA GLU A 70 37.68 -5.06 2.02
C GLU A 70 38.89 -4.24 1.60
N VAL A 71 38.76 -2.92 1.47
CA VAL A 71 39.90 -2.00 1.21
C VAL A 71 40.94 -2.09 2.33
N ALA A 72 40.50 -2.29 3.59
CA ALA A 72 41.40 -2.49 4.72
C ALA A 72 42.04 -3.91 4.78
N GLY A 73 41.78 -4.75 3.77
CA GLY A 73 42.40 -6.07 3.60
C GLY A 73 41.70 -7.23 4.29
N PHE A 74 40.47 -7.02 4.80
CA PHE A 74 39.69 -8.10 5.39
C PHE A 74 38.88 -8.83 4.30
N ARG A 75 38.73 -10.13 4.43
CA ARG A 75 37.86 -10.94 3.57
C ARG A 75 36.51 -11.21 4.24
N PRO A 76 35.42 -11.39 3.46
CA PRO A 76 34.10 -11.66 4.03
C PRO A 76 34.03 -12.99 4.77
N CYS A 77 33.26 -13.01 5.85
CA CYS A 77 33.01 -14.21 6.63
C CYS A 77 32.06 -15.16 5.87
N LEU A 78 32.52 -16.38 5.60
CA LEU A 78 31.74 -17.41 4.91
C LEU A 78 30.55 -17.93 5.73
N ARG A 79 30.55 -17.71 7.04
CA ARG A 79 29.50 -18.19 7.97
C ARG A 79 28.34 -17.21 8.11
N CYS A 80 28.61 -15.92 8.35
CA CYS A 80 27.56 -14.90 8.46
C CYS A 80 27.24 -14.24 7.12
N ARG A 81 28.10 -14.44 6.12
CA ARG A 81 27.90 -13.97 4.75
C ARG A 81 27.55 -12.48 4.73
N PRO A 82 28.54 -11.57 4.86
CA PRO A 82 28.28 -10.13 4.92
C PRO A 82 27.58 -9.57 3.70
N GLU A 83 27.74 -10.23 2.55
CA GLU A 83 27.00 -9.91 1.31
C GLU A 83 25.47 -10.09 1.44
N LEU A 84 25.01 -10.78 2.49
CA LEU A 84 23.60 -10.94 2.84
C LEU A 84 23.13 -9.96 3.93
N ALA A 85 23.88 -8.92 4.23
CA ALA A 85 23.47 -7.93 5.22
C ALA A 85 22.24 -7.12 4.74
N PRO A 86 21.33 -6.70 5.64
CA PRO A 86 20.18 -5.86 5.29
C PRO A 86 20.60 -4.64 4.48
N GLY A 87 19.91 -4.43 3.35
CA GLY A 87 20.23 -3.38 2.39
C GLY A 87 21.06 -3.86 1.18
N LEU A 88 21.72 -5.02 1.26
CA LEU A 88 22.42 -5.65 0.13
C LEU A 88 21.63 -6.81 -0.48
N SER A 89 20.71 -7.42 0.27
CA SER A 89 19.81 -8.47 -0.22
C SER A 89 18.38 -8.27 0.30
N ARG A 90 17.38 -8.69 -0.48
CA ARG A 90 15.95 -8.58 -0.12
C ARG A 90 15.48 -9.55 0.97
N VAL A 91 16.33 -10.49 1.43
CA VAL A 91 15.89 -11.65 2.25
C VAL A 91 16.79 -11.89 3.48
N ASP A 92 17.33 -10.87 4.09
CA ASP A 92 18.51 -10.99 4.98
C ASP A 92 18.25 -11.16 6.46
N SER A 93 17.01 -11.05 6.93
CA SER A 93 16.70 -11.39 8.31
C SER A 93 15.61 -12.47 8.37
N PRO A 94 15.60 -13.32 9.40
CA PRO A 94 14.47 -14.23 9.63
C PRO A 94 13.13 -13.49 9.66
N GLN A 95 13.09 -12.26 10.19
CA GLN A 95 11.90 -11.42 10.22
C GLN A 95 11.51 -10.95 8.81
N ALA A 96 12.47 -10.51 7.99
CA ALA A 96 12.23 -10.08 6.61
C ALA A 96 11.74 -11.25 5.75
N LEU A 97 12.36 -12.43 5.88
CA LEU A 97 11.93 -13.64 5.17
C LEU A 97 10.51 -14.07 5.61
N GLY A 98 10.22 -14.04 6.90
CA GLY A 98 8.88 -14.31 7.43
C GLY A 98 7.83 -13.34 6.90
N ALA A 99 8.13 -12.03 6.92
CA ALA A 99 7.25 -10.99 6.40
C ALA A 99 7.04 -11.12 4.88
N ALA A 100 8.09 -11.42 4.10
CA ALA A 100 7.99 -11.66 2.67
C ALA A 100 7.12 -12.88 2.34
N ALA A 101 7.27 -13.97 3.11
CA ALA A 101 6.41 -15.15 2.96
C ALA A 101 4.96 -14.85 3.31
N ALA A 102 4.70 -14.10 4.39
CA ALA A 102 3.36 -13.67 4.77
C ALA A 102 2.71 -12.80 3.67
N ALA A 103 3.46 -11.86 3.09
CA ALA A 103 2.98 -11.03 1.99
C ALA A 103 2.63 -11.84 0.73
N ILE A 104 3.42 -12.88 0.39
CA ILE A 104 3.11 -13.80 -0.70
C ILE A 104 1.80 -14.56 -0.41
N ILE A 105 1.63 -15.05 0.82
CA ILE A 105 0.40 -15.74 1.24
C ILE A 105 -0.80 -14.80 1.17
N ASP A 106 -0.69 -13.61 1.72
CA ASP A 106 -1.77 -12.61 1.76
C ASP A 106 -2.21 -12.21 0.35
N THR A 107 -1.24 -11.97 -0.54
CA THR A 107 -1.50 -11.68 -1.95
C THR A 107 -2.19 -12.86 -2.65
N ALA A 108 -1.73 -14.07 -2.45
CA ALA A 108 -2.33 -15.23 -3.06
C ALA A 108 -3.76 -15.48 -2.56
N VAL A 109 -4.00 -15.37 -1.24
CA VAL A 109 -5.33 -15.52 -0.64
C VAL A 109 -6.30 -14.46 -1.15
N SER A 110 -5.85 -13.21 -1.28
CA SER A 110 -6.68 -12.14 -1.85
C SER A 110 -7.09 -12.40 -3.31
N GLN A 111 -6.30 -13.20 -4.02
CA GLN A 111 -6.58 -13.67 -5.39
C GLN A 111 -7.37 -14.98 -5.45
N GLY A 112 -7.89 -15.47 -4.32
CA GLY A 112 -8.59 -16.76 -4.24
C GLY A 112 -7.67 -17.97 -4.45
N ARG A 113 -6.37 -17.82 -4.25
CA ARG A 113 -5.34 -18.86 -4.43
C ARG A 113 -4.84 -19.36 -3.07
N ALA A 114 -4.38 -20.60 -3.06
CA ALA A 114 -3.72 -21.21 -1.92
C ALA A 114 -2.35 -21.75 -2.37
N PRO A 115 -1.28 -20.93 -2.28
CA PRO A 115 0.05 -21.35 -2.73
C PRO A 115 0.56 -22.51 -1.87
N SER A 116 1.28 -23.42 -2.49
CA SER A 116 1.97 -24.50 -1.79
C SER A 116 3.22 -23.98 -1.07
N MET A 117 3.65 -24.66 -0.03
CA MET A 117 4.87 -24.26 0.70
C MET A 117 6.13 -24.33 -0.16
N PRO A 118 6.33 -25.35 -1.02
CA PRO A 118 7.44 -25.35 -1.98
C PRO A 118 7.39 -24.19 -2.96
N GLU A 119 6.22 -23.78 -3.44
CA GLU A 119 6.06 -22.60 -4.33
C GLU A 119 6.51 -21.31 -3.66
N ILE A 120 6.11 -21.09 -2.41
CA ILE A 120 6.54 -19.90 -1.63
C ILE A 120 8.05 -19.94 -1.41
N ALA A 121 8.58 -21.10 -1.04
CA ALA A 121 10.01 -21.28 -0.78
C ALA A 121 10.86 -21.01 -2.05
N ALA A 122 10.42 -21.54 -3.20
CA ALA A 122 11.07 -21.30 -4.49
C ALA A 122 11.10 -19.81 -4.87
N ARG A 123 9.99 -19.10 -4.68
CA ARG A 123 9.91 -17.65 -4.95
C ARG A 123 10.83 -16.81 -4.04
N LEU A 124 11.14 -17.32 -2.87
CA LEU A 124 12.03 -16.67 -1.89
C LEU A 124 13.49 -17.17 -1.97
N GLY A 125 13.78 -18.11 -2.89
CA GLY A 125 15.13 -18.67 -3.05
C GLY A 125 15.61 -19.49 -1.86
N VAL A 126 14.69 -20.10 -1.08
CA VAL A 126 15.01 -20.89 0.11
C VAL A 126 14.39 -22.30 0.05
N THR A 127 14.86 -23.19 0.91
CA THR A 127 14.23 -24.52 1.03
C THR A 127 12.94 -24.46 1.87
N ASP A 128 11.96 -25.34 1.60
CA ASP A 128 10.71 -25.45 2.37
C ASP A 128 10.97 -25.63 3.88
N ARG A 129 11.95 -26.47 4.24
CA ARG A 129 12.35 -26.67 5.64
C ARG A 129 12.86 -25.39 6.30
N HIS A 130 13.67 -24.61 5.56
CA HIS A 130 14.19 -23.33 6.07
C HIS A 130 13.06 -22.31 6.23
N LEU A 131 12.19 -22.19 5.23
CA LEU A 131 11.02 -21.31 5.27
C LEU A 131 10.15 -21.60 6.50
N ARG A 132 9.76 -22.88 6.73
CA ARG A 132 8.93 -23.27 7.88
C ARG A 132 9.55 -22.90 9.21
N ARG A 133 10.85 -23.13 9.38
CA ARG A 133 11.57 -22.81 10.61
C ARG A 133 11.62 -21.31 10.86
N VAL A 134 11.95 -20.53 9.83
CA VAL A 134 12.07 -19.08 9.93
C VAL A 134 10.69 -18.44 10.15
N PHE A 135 9.69 -18.89 9.41
CA PHE A 135 8.33 -18.36 9.52
C PHE A 135 7.76 -18.62 10.93
N LEU A 136 7.93 -19.83 11.46
CA LEU A 136 7.51 -20.16 12.82
C LEU A 136 8.21 -19.26 13.85
N GLY A 137 9.51 -19.04 13.71
CA GLY A 137 10.27 -18.19 14.62
C GLY A 137 9.92 -16.70 14.55
N SER A 138 9.45 -16.20 13.39
CA SER A 138 9.12 -14.79 13.18
C SER A 138 7.63 -14.48 13.39
N MET A 139 6.73 -15.41 13.03
CA MET A 139 5.27 -15.21 13.07
C MET A 139 4.58 -15.99 14.21
N GLY A 140 5.30 -16.85 14.94
CA GLY A 140 4.76 -17.66 16.03
C GLY A 140 3.87 -18.82 15.58
N VAL A 141 3.62 -18.97 14.27
CA VAL A 141 2.77 -20.02 13.68
C VAL A 141 3.40 -20.60 12.44
N SER A 142 2.99 -21.80 12.02
CA SER A 142 3.47 -22.36 10.75
C SER A 142 2.90 -21.58 9.54
N PRO A 143 3.61 -21.54 8.39
CA PRO A 143 3.09 -20.89 7.17
C PRO A 143 1.74 -21.46 6.74
N LYS A 144 1.53 -22.77 6.93
CA LYS A 144 0.25 -23.42 6.61
C LYS A 144 -0.87 -22.93 7.54
N ALA A 145 -0.63 -22.87 8.86
CA ALA A 145 -1.61 -22.34 9.80
C ALA A 145 -1.96 -20.88 9.51
N TYR A 146 -0.96 -20.08 9.17
CA TYR A 146 -1.16 -18.70 8.73
C TYR A 146 -2.05 -18.63 7.48
N LEU A 147 -1.74 -19.41 6.43
CA LEU A 147 -2.54 -19.50 5.20
C LEU A 147 -3.99 -19.89 5.51
N ASP A 148 -4.20 -20.93 6.32
CA ASP A 148 -5.55 -21.40 6.66
C ASP A 148 -6.34 -20.33 7.45
N THR A 149 -5.69 -19.63 8.37
CA THR A 149 -6.30 -18.50 9.10
C THR A 149 -6.70 -17.37 8.14
N ARG A 150 -5.82 -16.97 7.22
CA ARG A 150 -6.12 -15.89 6.26
C ARG A 150 -7.31 -16.25 5.36
N ARG A 151 -7.35 -17.49 4.86
CA ARG A 151 -8.47 -18.01 4.05
C ARG A 151 -9.79 -18.01 4.82
N LEU A 152 -9.78 -18.47 6.06
CA LEU A 152 -10.98 -18.53 6.90
C LEU A 152 -11.47 -17.14 7.31
N LEU A 153 -10.56 -16.18 7.57
CA LEU A 153 -10.92 -14.79 7.82
C LEU A 153 -11.55 -14.14 6.59
N LEU A 154 -11.00 -14.36 5.39
CA LEU A 154 -11.60 -13.90 4.14
C LEU A 154 -12.97 -14.53 3.92
N ALA A 155 -13.11 -15.85 4.13
CA ALA A 155 -14.40 -16.52 4.01
C ALA A 155 -15.43 -15.96 5.01
N LYS A 156 -15.04 -15.74 6.26
CA LYS A 156 -15.90 -15.10 7.27
C LYS A 156 -16.36 -13.73 6.80
N GLN A 157 -15.45 -12.89 6.33
CA GLN A 157 -15.76 -11.57 5.80
C GLN A 157 -16.76 -11.66 4.65
N LEU A 158 -16.52 -12.51 3.65
CA LEU A 158 -17.43 -12.68 2.51
C LEU A 158 -18.80 -13.21 2.93
N LEU A 159 -18.88 -14.10 3.93
CA LEU A 159 -20.15 -14.59 4.47
C LEU A 159 -20.93 -13.48 5.19
N THR A 160 -20.26 -12.55 5.86
CA THR A 160 -20.88 -11.45 6.60
C THR A 160 -21.16 -10.23 5.73
N ASP A 161 -20.34 -9.94 4.74
CA ASP A 161 -20.35 -8.68 4.00
C ASP A 161 -20.89 -8.82 2.56
N SER A 162 -21.17 -10.04 2.09
CA SER A 162 -21.67 -10.29 0.74
C SER A 162 -22.82 -11.29 0.69
N ASP A 163 -23.56 -11.28 -0.42
CA ASP A 163 -24.62 -12.24 -0.72
C ASP A 163 -24.11 -13.43 -1.59
N LEU A 164 -22.78 -13.61 -1.69
CA LEU A 164 -22.16 -14.72 -2.43
C LEU A 164 -22.69 -16.08 -1.96
N PRO A 165 -23.02 -17.03 -2.83
CA PRO A 165 -23.26 -18.41 -2.45
C PRO A 165 -22.11 -18.97 -1.62
N VAL A 166 -22.38 -19.87 -0.69
CA VAL A 166 -21.34 -20.50 0.16
C VAL A 166 -20.29 -21.21 -0.69
N THR A 167 -20.67 -21.75 -1.84
CA THR A 167 -19.78 -22.34 -2.85
C THR A 167 -18.76 -21.32 -3.37
N ASP A 168 -19.25 -20.13 -3.72
CA ASP A 168 -18.44 -19.07 -4.30
C ASP A 168 -17.53 -18.43 -3.23
N VAL A 169 -18.04 -18.30 -2.00
CA VAL A 169 -17.20 -17.89 -0.84
C VAL A 169 -16.07 -18.89 -0.61
N ALA A 170 -16.34 -20.20 -0.66
CA ALA A 170 -15.31 -21.21 -0.52
C ALA A 170 -14.24 -21.09 -1.62
N GLN A 171 -14.66 -20.91 -2.86
CA GLN A 171 -13.77 -20.72 -4.01
C GLN A 171 -12.96 -19.43 -3.90
N ALA A 172 -13.61 -18.29 -3.60
CA ALA A 172 -12.96 -17.00 -3.42
C ALA A 172 -11.95 -17.00 -2.27
N ALA A 173 -12.20 -17.82 -1.23
CA ALA A 173 -11.25 -18.04 -0.14
C ALA A 173 -10.17 -19.11 -0.46
N GLY A 174 -10.07 -19.56 -1.71
CA GLY A 174 -9.06 -20.49 -2.19
C GLY A 174 -9.27 -21.96 -1.77
N PHE A 175 -10.50 -22.36 -1.40
CA PHE A 175 -10.79 -23.77 -1.10
C PHE A 175 -11.17 -24.53 -2.38
N ALA A 176 -10.42 -25.55 -2.70
CA ALA A 176 -10.69 -26.42 -3.86
C ALA A 176 -11.92 -27.33 -3.66
N SER A 177 -12.45 -27.45 -2.45
CA SER A 177 -13.56 -28.33 -2.11
C SER A 177 -14.45 -27.71 -1.03
N LEU A 178 -15.76 -27.66 -1.30
CA LEU A 178 -16.76 -27.19 -0.36
C LEU A 178 -16.77 -28.02 0.93
N ARG A 179 -16.54 -29.34 0.84
CA ARG A 179 -16.43 -30.21 2.00
C ARG A 179 -15.26 -29.83 2.91
N ARG A 180 -14.08 -29.57 2.33
CA ARG A 180 -12.90 -29.11 3.10
C ARG A 180 -13.12 -27.73 3.72
N PHE A 181 -13.80 -26.83 2.99
CA PHE A 181 -14.17 -25.52 3.52
C PHE A 181 -15.07 -25.66 4.75
N HIS A 182 -16.18 -26.43 4.64
CA HIS A 182 -17.10 -26.65 5.77
C HIS A 182 -16.39 -27.27 6.98
N ALA A 183 -15.55 -28.27 6.77
CA ALA A 183 -14.79 -28.91 7.85
C ALA A 183 -13.85 -27.93 8.55
N ALA A 184 -13.05 -27.15 7.78
CA ALA A 184 -12.13 -26.16 8.33
C ALA A 184 -12.86 -25.03 9.06
N PHE A 185 -13.96 -24.54 8.47
CA PHE A 185 -14.78 -23.46 9.04
C PHE A 185 -15.42 -23.89 10.37
N LEU A 186 -16.03 -25.09 10.40
CA LEU A 186 -16.63 -25.66 11.61
C LEU A 186 -15.58 -25.90 12.69
N GLN A 187 -14.41 -26.44 12.32
CA GLN A 187 -13.30 -26.66 13.27
C GLN A 187 -12.85 -25.36 13.94
N GLN A 188 -12.71 -24.28 13.16
CA GLN A 188 -12.18 -22.99 13.65
C GLN A 188 -13.22 -22.17 14.39
N TYR A 189 -14.44 -22.06 13.86
CA TYR A 189 -15.47 -21.15 14.38
C TYR A 189 -16.56 -21.85 15.19
N ARG A 190 -16.59 -23.18 15.22
CA ARG A 190 -17.64 -23.99 15.88
C ARG A 190 -19.05 -23.70 15.33
N LEU A 191 -19.13 -23.14 14.13
CA LEU A 191 -20.35 -22.74 13.44
C LEU A 191 -20.30 -23.21 11.99
N ASN A 192 -21.46 -23.55 11.43
CA ASN A 192 -21.57 -23.76 9.99
C ASN A 192 -21.58 -22.42 9.25
N PRO A 193 -20.98 -22.33 8.05
CA PRO A 193 -21.00 -21.11 7.23
C PRO A 193 -22.41 -20.53 7.01
N GLY A 194 -23.43 -21.41 6.82
CA GLY A 194 -24.82 -21.02 6.67
C GLY A 194 -25.42 -20.36 7.90
N MET A 195 -25.04 -20.79 9.12
CA MET A 195 -25.53 -20.19 10.37
C MET A 195 -25.04 -18.75 10.54
N LEU A 196 -23.78 -18.47 10.16
CA LEU A 196 -23.23 -17.12 10.21
C LEU A 196 -24.01 -16.17 9.29
N ARG A 197 -24.47 -16.67 8.16
CA ARG A 197 -25.33 -15.92 7.23
C ARG A 197 -26.74 -15.72 7.78
N SER A 198 -27.34 -16.73 8.39
CA SER A 198 -28.70 -16.66 8.94
C SER A 198 -28.79 -15.69 10.12
N ALA A 199 -27.75 -15.58 10.93
CA ALA A 199 -27.66 -14.59 12.02
C ALA A 199 -27.74 -13.14 11.52
N ARG A 200 -27.35 -12.87 10.27
CA ARG A 200 -27.50 -11.58 9.60
C ARG A 200 -28.92 -11.32 9.08
N GLY A 201 -29.68 -12.38 8.82
CA GLY A 201 -30.95 -12.36 8.08
C GLY A 201 -32.21 -12.12 8.90
N ALA A 202 -32.15 -12.01 10.22
CA ALA A 202 -33.34 -11.84 11.06
C ALA A 202 -34.02 -10.46 10.89
N GLY A 203 -33.45 -9.53 10.12
CA GLY A 203 -33.98 -8.16 9.93
C GLY A 203 -34.14 -7.69 8.48
N ALA A 204 -33.75 -8.41 7.46
CA ALA A 204 -33.80 -7.91 6.09
C ALA A 204 -34.04 -9.00 5.05
N LYS A 205 -35.30 -9.44 4.90
CA LYS A 205 -35.75 -10.04 3.65
C LYS A 205 -35.83 -8.93 2.60
N ARG A 206 -34.75 -8.73 1.85
CA ARG A 206 -34.81 -8.07 0.56
C ARG A 206 -34.44 -9.11 -0.50
N PRO A 207 -35.29 -9.30 -1.54
CA PRO A 207 -34.88 -10.14 -2.67
C PRO A 207 -33.62 -9.48 -3.25
N ALA A 208 -32.48 -10.15 -3.14
CA ALA A 208 -31.34 -9.81 -3.95
C ALA A 208 -31.82 -9.92 -5.40
N GLN A 209 -31.94 -8.79 -6.07
CA GLN A 209 -32.06 -8.76 -7.52
C GLN A 209 -30.75 -9.31 -8.05
N ARG A 210 -30.67 -10.64 -8.18
CA ARG A 210 -29.56 -11.34 -8.80
C ARG A 210 -29.60 -11.00 -10.27
N SER A 211 -28.90 -9.98 -10.68
CA SER A 211 -28.40 -9.94 -12.04
C SER A 211 -27.33 -11.02 -12.14
N ALA A 212 -27.40 -11.90 -13.12
CA ALA A 212 -26.35 -12.88 -13.41
C ALA A 212 -24.98 -12.19 -13.64
N ASP A 213 -25.02 -10.91 -13.90
CA ASP A 213 -23.89 -10.09 -14.36
C ASP A 213 -23.17 -9.29 -13.26
N THR A 214 -23.72 -9.25 -12.03
CA THR A 214 -23.13 -8.45 -10.94
C THR A 214 -23.23 -9.13 -9.59
N LEU A 215 -22.27 -8.80 -8.70
CA LEU A 215 -22.24 -9.18 -7.29
C LEU A 215 -22.35 -7.92 -6.43
N SER A 216 -23.24 -7.93 -5.43
CA SER A 216 -23.35 -6.85 -4.43
C SER A 216 -22.79 -7.27 -3.07
N CYS A 217 -22.00 -6.39 -2.47
CA CYS A 217 -21.43 -6.53 -1.13
C CYS A 217 -21.73 -5.25 -0.32
N ARG A 218 -21.75 -5.35 1.01
CA ARG A 218 -21.94 -4.20 1.89
C ARG A 218 -20.73 -4.03 2.80
N LEU A 219 -20.24 -2.82 2.88
CA LEU A 219 -19.09 -2.44 3.71
C LEU A 219 -19.53 -1.39 4.71
N GLY A 220 -19.55 -1.74 6.00
CA GLY A 220 -19.86 -0.79 7.07
C GLY A 220 -18.71 0.20 7.31
N TYR A 221 -19.07 1.40 7.78
CA TYR A 221 -18.14 2.41 8.27
C TYR A 221 -18.58 2.96 9.64
N ARG A 222 -17.66 3.59 10.36
CA ARG A 222 -17.98 4.26 11.64
C ARG A 222 -18.48 5.68 11.38
N PRO A 223 -19.67 6.04 11.89
CA PRO A 223 -20.13 7.42 11.85
C PRO A 223 -19.40 8.30 12.90
N PRO A 224 -19.35 9.64 12.70
CA PRO A 224 -19.78 10.35 11.50
C PRO A 224 -18.85 10.07 10.31
N TYR A 225 -19.36 10.29 9.08
CA TYR A 225 -18.58 10.13 7.86
C TYR A 225 -18.93 11.29 6.91
N ASP A 226 -17.95 12.06 6.51
CA ASP A 226 -18.08 13.16 5.56
C ASP A 226 -18.24 12.64 4.13
N ILE A 227 -19.45 12.11 3.82
CA ILE A 227 -19.78 11.53 2.50
C ILE A 227 -19.59 12.56 1.39
N GLU A 228 -20.12 13.79 1.61
CA GLU A 228 -20.05 14.86 0.61
C GLU A 228 -18.60 15.25 0.31
N GLY A 229 -17.76 15.42 1.34
CA GLY A 229 -16.36 15.74 1.16
C GLY A 229 -15.57 14.67 0.39
N VAL A 230 -15.86 13.40 0.67
CA VAL A 230 -15.24 12.27 -0.07
C VAL A 230 -15.70 12.22 -1.52
N LEU A 231 -17.00 12.31 -1.77
CA LEU A 231 -17.54 12.27 -3.13
C LEU A 231 -17.10 13.49 -3.95
N ARG A 232 -17.05 14.68 -3.35
CA ARG A 232 -16.49 15.88 -3.98
C ARG A 232 -15.02 15.69 -4.35
N PHE A 233 -14.21 15.17 -3.41
CA PHE A 233 -12.80 14.88 -3.68
C PHE A 233 -12.61 13.93 -4.87
N LEU A 234 -13.42 12.88 -4.96
CA LEU A 234 -13.40 11.92 -6.06
C LEU A 234 -13.89 12.55 -7.37
N ARG A 235 -15.00 13.31 -7.33
CA ARG A 235 -15.60 14.01 -8.49
C ARG A 235 -14.63 14.99 -9.12
N ASP A 236 -13.98 15.83 -8.31
CA ASP A 236 -13.03 16.84 -8.79
C ASP A 236 -11.83 16.22 -9.52
N ARG A 237 -11.53 14.94 -9.24
CA ARG A 237 -10.42 14.17 -9.79
C ARG A 237 -10.83 13.06 -10.73
N ALA A 238 -12.13 12.89 -10.97
CA ALA A 238 -12.67 11.85 -11.85
C ALA A 238 -12.15 12.02 -13.28
N VAL A 239 -11.66 10.93 -13.85
CA VAL A 239 -11.08 10.87 -15.20
C VAL A 239 -12.11 10.27 -16.15
N THR A 240 -12.42 10.99 -17.22
CA THR A 240 -13.38 10.58 -18.25
C THR A 240 -13.02 9.21 -18.84
N GLY A 241 -13.98 8.33 -18.91
CA GLY A 241 -13.82 6.95 -19.37
C GLY A 241 -13.36 5.98 -18.29
N LEU A 242 -12.76 6.46 -17.20
CA LEU A 242 -12.21 5.63 -16.13
C LEU A 242 -13.13 5.57 -14.91
N GLU A 243 -13.69 6.72 -14.51
CA GLU A 243 -14.51 6.82 -13.30
C GLU A 243 -15.57 7.91 -13.40
N THR A 244 -16.68 7.72 -12.69
CA THR A 244 -17.79 8.68 -12.57
C THR A 244 -18.24 8.81 -11.12
N VAL A 245 -18.71 9.99 -10.73
CA VAL A 245 -19.33 10.26 -9.43
C VAL A 245 -20.68 10.95 -9.65
N GLU A 246 -21.78 10.25 -9.36
CA GLU A 246 -23.14 10.73 -9.55
C GLU A 246 -23.96 10.50 -8.27
N GLY A 247 -24.58 11.55 -7.75
CA GLY A 247 -25.29 11.50 -6.49
C GLY A 247 -24.40 10.93 -5.36
N LEU A 248 -24.85 9.88 -4.71
CA LEU A 248 -24.11 9.18 -3.65
C LEU A 248 -23.31 7.97 -4.17
N GLN A 249 -23.05 7.89 -5.46
CA GLN A 249 -22.40 6.74 -6.09
C GLN A 249 -21.11 7.14 -6.81
N TRP A 250 -20.05 6.38 -6.54
CA TRP A 250 -18.79 6.37 -7.30
C TRP A 250 -18.70 5.08 -8.09
N ARG A 251 -18.35 5.17 -9.36
CA ARG A 251 -18.11 4.02 -10.26
C ARG A 251 -16.75 4.15 -10.90
N ARG A 252 -16.09 3.02 -11.16
CA ARG A 252 -14.84 2.99 -11.91
C ARG A 252 -14.59 1.65 -12.59
N THR A 253 -13.78 1.70 -13.64
CA THR A 253 -13.19 0.52 -14.27
C THR A 253 -11.92 0.08 -13.54
N LEU A 254 -11.58 -1.17 -13.69
CA LEU A 254 -10.31 -1.72 -13.23
C LEU A 254 -9.93 -3.00 -13.99
N ALA A 255 -8.63 -3.30 -14.01
CA ALA A 255 -8.06 -4.56 -14.44
C ALA A 255 -7.48 -5.30 -13.24
N TRP A 256 -7.73 -6.60 -13.13
CA TRP A 256 -7.23 -7.42 -12.05
C TRP A 256 -6.37 -8.55 -12.59
N PRO A 257 -5.12 -8.71 -12.08
CA PRO A 257 -4.24 -9.78 -12.50
C PRO A 257 -4.87 -11.16 -12.25
N VAL A 258 -4.75 -12.04 -13.21
CA VAL A 258 -5.13 -13.45 -13.11
C VAL A 258 -3.84 -14.29 -12.95
N ALA A 259 -3.92 -15.61 -13.08
CA ALA A 259 -2.74 -16.48 -13.03
C ALA A 259 -1.72 -16.12 -14.12
N ASP A 260 -0.44 -16.46 -13.87
CA ASP A 260 0.67 -16.15 -14.77
C ASP A 260 0.37 -16.60 -16.22
N GLY A 261 0.61 -15.68 -17.16
CA GLY A 261 0.40 -15.90 -18.59
C GLY A 261 -1.03 -15.68 -19.10
N GLN A 262 -2.00 -15.39 -18.24
CA GLN A 262 -3.36 -15.04 -18.67
C GLN A 262 -3.56 -13.52 -18.72
N PRO A 263 -4.38 -13.00 -19.64
CA PRO A 263 -4.74 -11.59 -19.64
C PRO A 263 -5.50 -11.23 -18.35
N PRO A 264 -5.34 -10.00 -17.83
CA PRO A 264 -6.05 -9.57 -16.63
C PRO A 264 -7.55 -9.61 -16.85
N SER A 265 -8.31 -9.97 -15.81
CA SER A 265 -9.76 -9.78 -15.81
C SER A 265 -10.06 -8.29 -15.74
N THR A 266 -10.89 -7.80 -16.66
CA THR A 266 -11.29 -6.39 -16.72
C THR A 266 -12.77 -6.24 -16.41
N GLY A 267 -13.14 -5.12 -15.81
CA GLY A 267 -14.53 -4.86 -15.47
C GLY A 267 -14.69 -3.54 -14.71
N TRP A 268 -15.76 -3.46 -13.94
CA TRP A 268 -16.11 -2.26 -13.20
C TRP A 268 -16.60 -2.58 -11.79
N ILE A 269 -16.52 -1.58 -10.93
CA ILE A 269 -17.15 -1.54 -9.61
C ILE A 269 -17.99 -0.28 -9.47
N ALA A 270 -19.02 -0.34 -8.63
CA ALA A 270 -19.79 0.81 -8.16
C ALA A 270 -19.87 0.76 -6.65
N ALA A 271 -19.67 1.91 -5.97
CA ALA A 271 -19.79 2.06 -4.54
C ALA A 271 -20.83 3.15 -4.24
N ARG A 272 -21.96 2.76 -3.62
CA ARG A 272 -23.06 3.65 -3.30
C ARG A 272 -23.22 3.78 -1.77
N PHE A 273 -23.22 4.98 -1.28
CA PHE A 273 -23.39 5.25 0.16
C PHE A 273 -24.86 5.09 0.58
N ASP A 274 -25.07 4.40 1.70
CA ASP A 274 -26.33 4.34 2.46
C ASP A 274 -26.06 4.97 3.83
N SER A 275 -26.36 6.25 3.96
CA SER A 275 -26.11 7.01 5.19
C SER A 275 -26.99 6.55 6.35
N ALA A 276 -28.21 6.06 6.09
CA ALA A 276 -29.14 5.59 7.11
C ALA A 276 -28.63 4.29 7.78
N ARG A 277 -27.85 3.48 7.07
CA ARG A 277 -27.29 2.22 7.58
C ARG A 277 -25.82 2.30 7.94
N HIS A 278 -25.15 3.42 7.65
CA HIS A 278 -23.71 3.58 7.77
C HIS A 278 -22.94 2.53 6.98
N GLU A 279 -23.40 2.24 5.76
CA GLU A 279 -22.86 1.24 4.86
C GLU A 279 -22.59 1.82 3.47
N VAL A 280 -21.67 1.17 2.75
CA VAL A 280 -21.43 1.36 1.32
C VAL A 280 -21.81 0.07 0.62
N GLU A 281 -22.79 0.13 -0.29
CA GLU A 281 -23.11 -0.97 -1.18
C GLU A 281 -22.12 -0.97 -2.35
N VAL A 282 -21.36 -2.05 -2.48
CA VAL A 282 -20.36 -2.24 -3.53
C VAL A 282 -20.88 -3.25 -4.53
N THR A 283 -21.10 -2.83 -5.76
CA THR A 283 -21.45 -3.70 -6.89
C THR A 283 -20.21 -3.99 -7.71
N ILE A 284 -19.97 -5.25 -8.06
CA ILE A 284 -18.80 -5.75 -8.78
C ILE A 284 -19.31 -6.49 -10.02
N SER A 285 -18.74 -6.20 -11.21
CA SER A 285 -19.06 -6.92 -12.46
C SER A 285 -18.69 -8.41 -12.38
N ALA A 286 -19.42 -9.27 -13.11
CA ALA A 286 -19.21 -10.72 -13.12
C ALA A 286 -17.77 -11.13 -13.44
N SER A 287 -17.13 -10.43 -14.38
CA SER A 287 -15.73 -10.67 -14.77
C SER A 287 -14.72 -10.55 -13.62
N LEU A 288 -15.07 -9.80 -12.57
CA LEU A 288 -14.22 -9.54 -11.40
C LEU A 288 -14.63 -10.33 -10.15
N HIS A 289 -15.61 -11.22 -10.21
CA HIS A 289 -16.10 -11.94 -9.03
C HIS A 289 -15.01 -12.72 -8.29
N ARG A 290 -14.06 -13.32 -9.02
CA ARG A 290 -12.93 -14.03 -8.41
C ARG A 290 -11.98 -13.12 -7.64
N ALA A 291 -11.96 -11.84 -7.99
CA ALA A 291 -11.13 -10.83 -7.35
C ALA A 291 -11.81 -10.16 -6.13
N THR A 292 -13.07 -10.51 -5.82
CA THR A 292 -13.87 -9.84 -4.77
C THR A 292 -13.11 -9.72 -3.45
N GLY A 293 -12.45 -10.80 -3.01
CA GLY A 293 -11.68 -10.80 -1.77
C GLY A 293 -10.54 -9.78 -1.72
N ALA A 294 -9.95 -9.46 -2.88
CA ALA A 294 -8.92 -8.44 -3.01
C ALA A 294 -9.49 -7.04 -3.23
N LEU A 295 -10.61 -6.94 -3.94
CA LEU A 295 -11.22 -5.66 -4.29
C LEU A 295 -11.88 -4.97 -3.09
N LEU A 296 -12.55 -5.73 -2.21
CA LEU A 296 -13.22 -5.14 -1.04
C LEU A 296 -12.25 -4.37 -0.10
N PRO A 297 -11.07 -4.89 0.27
CA PRO A 297 -10.07 -4.12 1.01
C PRO A 297 -9.60 -2.86 0.28
N LEU A 298 -9.49 -2.90 -1.05
CA LEU A 298 -9.11 -1.73 -1.85
C LEU A 298 -10.21 -0.66 -1.87
N VAL A 299 -11.49 -1.07 -1.96
CA VAL A 299 -12.63 -0.14 -1.82
C VAL A 299 -12.64 0.48 -0.42
N ARG A 300 -12.41 -0.33 0.64
CA ARG A 300 -12.29 0.20 2.01
C ARG A 300 -11.18 1.24 2.11
N GLN A 301 -10.02 0.99 1.49
CA GLN A 301 -8.92 1.95 1.45
C GLN A 301 -9.25 3.19 0.61
N ALA A 302 -9.83 3.01 -0.57
CA ALA A 302 -10.17 4.12 -1.46
C ALA A 302 -11.17 5.11 -0.83
N LEU A 303 -12.10 4.58 -0.03
CA LEU A 303 -13.11 5.35 0.69
C LEU A 303 -12.76 5.59 2.17
N ASP A 304 -11.62 5.10 2.66
CA ASP A 304 -11.18 5.22 4.06
C ASP A 304 -12.25 4.77 5.09
N LEU A 305 -12.88 3.61 4.82
CA LEU A 305 -13.99 3.10 5.64
C LEU A 305 -13.55 2.58 7.01
N ASP A 306 -12.26 2.31 7.21
CA ASP A 306 -11.70 1.77 8.45
C ASP A 306 -11.38 2.85 9.49
N ALA A 307 -11.40 4.13 9.10
CA ALA A 307 -11.10 5.25 9.98
C ALA A 307 -12.04 5.28 11.20
N ASP A 308 -11.49 5.69 12.34
CA ASP A 308 -12.24 5.86 13.58
C ASP A 308 -12.35 7.35 13.95
N PRO A 309 -13.46 8.03 13.58
CA PRO A 309 -13.61 9.45 13.83
C PRO A 309 -13.64 9.79 15.33
N SER A 310 -14.05 8.85 16.20
CA SER A 310 -14.03 9.09 17.65
C SER A 310 -12.63 9.29 18.22
N ARG A 311 -11.62 8.81 17.52
CA ARG A 311 -10.19 9.00 17.86
C ARG A 311 -9.53 10.11 17.08
N ILE A 312 -9.95 10.33 15.83
CA ILE A 312 -9.35 11.30 14.90
C ILE A 312 -9.84 12.72 15.23
N ASP A 313 -11.16 12.92 15.30
CA ASP A 313 -11.75 14.24 15.43
C ASP A 313 -11.27 15.02 16.67
N PRO A 314 -11.09 14.38 17.87
CA PRO A 314 -10.54 15.09 19.03
C PRO A 314 -9.11 15.59 18.84
N VAL A 315 -8.26 14.85 18.14
CA VAL A 315 -6.86 15.26 17.87
C VAL A 315 -6.82 16.47 16.92
N LEU A 316 -7.84 16.62 16.09
CA LEU A 316 -7.95 17.71 15.13
C LEU A 316 -8.81 18.88 15.66
N ALA A 317 -9.22 18.87 16.91
CA ALA A 317 -10.11 19.90 17.47
C ALA A 317 -9.53 21.32 17.36
N ASP A 318 -8.22 21.45 17.61
CA ASP A 318 -7.51 22.73 17.62
C ASP A 318 -6.97 23.18 16.24
N LEU A 319 -7.37 22.51 15.14
CA LEU A 319 -7.05 22.98 13.80
C LEU A 319 -7.69 24.36 13.56
N PRO A 320 -6.93 25.35 13.03
CA PRO A 320 -7.42 26.73 12.85
C PRO A 320 -8.34 26.88 11.61
N VAL A 321 -9.21 25.88 11.39
CA VAL A 321 -10.20 25.85 10.31
C VAL A 321 -11.49 25.20 10.81
N PRO A 322 -12.65 25.47 10.17
CA PRO A 322 -13.94 24.96 10.63
C PRO A 322 -13.92 23.45 10.90
N ALA A 323 -14.57 23.04 11.98
CA ALA A 323 -14.71 21.63 12.31
C ALA A 323 -15.49 20.89 11.22
N ARG A 324 -15.01 19.68 10.86
CA ARG A 324 -15.68 18.80 9.90
C ARG A 324 -15.62 17.36 10.42
N PRO A 325 -16.60 16.98 11.27
CA PRO A 325 -16.62 15.66 11.88
C PRO A 325 -16.64 14.55 10.83
N GLY A 326 -15.89 13.49 11.10
CA GLY A 326 -15.87 12.33 10.22
C GLY A 326 -15.10 12.52 8.93
N ILE A 327 -14.12 13.42 8.90
CA ILE A 327 -13.20 13.60 7.76
C ILE A 327 -12.56 12.27 7.36
N ARG A 328 -12.32 12.08 6.08
CA ARG A 328 -11.68 10.88 5.50
C ARG A 328 -10.52 11.25 4.60
N VAL A 329 -9.60 10.29 4.43
CA VAL A 329 -8.46 10.39 3.52
C VAL A 329 -8.68 9.43 2.33
N PRO A 330 -9.31 9.87 1.22
CA PRO A 330 -9.54 9.01 0.08
C PRO A 330 -8.22 8.47 -0.49
N GLY A 331 -8.06 7.15 -0.47
CA GLY A 331 -6.91 6.46 -1.02
C GLY A 331 -7.02 6.19 -2.53
N GLY A 332 -6.08 5.40 -3.05
CA GLY A 332 -6.13 4.86 -4.41
C GLY A 332 -6.52 3.38 -4.42
N MET A 333 -7.15 2.95 -5.50
CA MET A 333 -7.42 1.52 -5.75
C MET A 333 -6.18 0.78 -6.23
N GLU A 334 -5.29 1.48 -6.93
CA GLU A 334 -4.06 0.94 -7.51
C GLU A 334 -2.90 1.91 -7.23
N GLY A 335 -1.77 1.36 -6.79
CA GLY A 335 -0.66 2.18 -6.29
C GLY A 335 0.06 2.96 -7.37
N PHE A 336 0.31 2.35 -8.54
CA PHE A 336 0.95 3.05 -9.67
C PHE A 336 0.05 4.16 -10.21
N GLU A 337 -1.23 3.91 -10.42
CA GLU A 337 -2.20 4.94 -10.82
C GLU A 337 -2.16 6.13 -9.85
N THR A 338 -2.17 5.84 -8.54
CA THR A 338 -2.14 6.87 -7.51
C THR A 338 -0.86 7.71 -7.59
N ALA A 339 0.30 7.06 -7.74
CA ALA A 339 1.57 7.75 -7.90
C ALA A 339 1.64 8.58 -9.20
N ALA A 340 1.16 8.02 -10.31
CA ALA A 340 1.09 8.74 -11.58
C ALA A 340 0.23 10.01 -11.48
N ARG A 341 -0.95 9.92 -10.86
CA ARG A 341 -1.84 11.09 -10.63
C ARG A 341 -1.17 12.14 -9.74
N VAL A 342 -0.43 11.73 -8.71
CA VAL A 342 0.33 12.65 -7.85
C VAL A 342 1.43 13.36 -8.66
N ILE A 343 2.19 12.63 -9.49
CA ILE A 343 3.25 13.19 -10.32
C ILE A 343 2.68 14.17 -11.35
N LEU A 344 1.57 13.81 -12.01
CA LEU A 344 0.90 14.71 -12.96
C LEU A 344 0.33 15.97 -12.28
N GLY A 345 0.06 15.88 -10.98
CA GLY A 345 -0.42 16.99 -10.16
C GLY A 345 0.66 17.91 -9.58
N GLN A 346 1.96 17.63 -9.81
CA GLN A 346 3.03 18.50 -9.31
C GLN A 346 2.91 19.93 -9.86
N GLN A 347 2.82 20.92 -8.98
CA GLN A 347 2.80 22.37 -9.33
C GLN A 347 1.72 22.78 -10.35
N VAL A 348 0.57 22.14 -10.35
CA VAL A 348 -0.58 22.49 -11.19
C VAL A 348 -1.88 22.41 -10.41
N THR A 349 -2.95 22.99 -10.93
CA THR A 349 -4.28 22.87 -10.35
C THR A 349 -4.83 21.44 -10.48
N VAL A 350 -5.80 21.09 -9.63
CA VAL A 350 -6.48 19.79 -9.68
C VAL A 350 -7.10 19.53 -11.07
N ALA A 351 -7.69 20.58 -11.68
CA ALA A 351 -8.28 20.50 -13.01
C ALA A 351 -7.22 20.21 -14.10
N ALA A 352 -6.07 20.88 -14.06
CA ALA A 352 -4.98 20.63 -15.00
C ALA A 352 -4.38 19.21 -14.82
N ALA A 353 -4.21 18.75 -13.58
CA ALA A 353 -3.76 17.40 -13.29
C ALA A 353 -4.74 16.34 -13.83
N ARG A 354 -6.04 16.58 -13.68
CA ARG A 354 -7.10 15.73 -14.23
C ARG A 354 -6.99 15.65 -15.77
N THR A 355 -6.88 16.81 -16.46
CA THR A 355 -6.74 16.85 -17.93
C THR A 355 -5.50 16.08 -18.40
N LEU A 356 -4.34 16.23 -17.72
CA LEU A 356 -3.14 15.44 -18.07
C LEU A 356 -3.36 13.94 -17.86
N THR A 357 -4.06 13.56 -16.80
CA THR A 357 -4.40 12.16 -16.53
C THR A 357 -5.37 11.62 -17.59
N GLU A 358 -6.38 12.38 -17.99
CA GLU A 358 -7.31 12.03 -19.08
C GLU A 358 -6.57 11.76 -20.39
N ARG A 359 -5.65 12.65 -20.77
CA ARG A 359 -4.83 12.47 -21.98
C ARG A 359 -3.96 11.22 -21.89
N LEU A 360 -3.37 10.95 -20.72
CA LEU A 360 -2.59 9.73 -20.49
C LEU A 360 -3.44 8.47 -20.65
N VAL A 361 -4.64 8.45 -20.05
CA VAL A 361 -5.59 7.33 -20.13
C VAL A 361 -6.08 7.12 -21.56
N GLN A 362 -6.40 8.19 -22.27
CA GLN A 362 -6.84 8.11 -23.68
C GLN A 362 -5.74 7.59 -24.62
N ALA A 363 -4.48 8.01 -24.37
CA ALA A 363 -3.37 7.63 -25.24
C ALA A 363 -2.83 6.21 -24.97
N LEU A 364 -2.75 5.79 -23.72
CA LEU A 364 -2.08 4.55 -23.31
C LEU A 364 -3.01 3.53 -22.64
N GLY A 365 -4.18 3.96 -22.16
CA GLY A 365 -5.13 3.08 -21.48
C GLY A 365 -5.84 2.16 -22.46
N SER A 366 -6.07 0.91 -22.04
CA SER A 366 -6.82 -0.08 -22.82
C SER A 366 -8.33 0.21 -22.77
N SER A 367 -9.06 -0.16 -23.82
CA SER A 367 -10.52 -0.13 -23.82
C SER A 367 -11.10 -1.23 -22.93
N VAL A 368 -12.26 -0.97 -22.36
CA VAL A 368 -13.05 -1.95 -21.63
C VAL A 368 -14.52 -1.75 -21.95
N ASP A 369 -15.24 -2.84 -22.15
CA ASP A 369 -16.68 -2.82 -22.35
C ASP A 369 -17.40 -2.89 -21.00
N THR A 370 -18.32 -1.95 -20.77
CA THR A 370 -19.15 -1.89 -19.57
C THR A 370 -20.55 -1.40 -19.91
N PRO A 371 -21.58 -1.72 -19.09
CA PRO A 371 -22.93 -1.21 -19.29
C PRO A 371 -23.06 0.30 -18.95
N HIS A 372 -21.99 0.96 -18.57
CA HIS A 372 -21.98 2.36 -18.17
C HIS A 372 -21.26 3.20 -19.23
N ALA A 373 -22.01 4.06 -19.95
CA ALA A 373 -21.47 4.88 -21.05
C ALA A 373 -20.23 5.72 -20.67
N GLY A 374 -20.12 6.13 -19.39
CA GLY A 374 -18.97 6.89 -18.89
C GLY A 374 -17.75 6.05 -18.49
N LEU A 375 -17.79 4.71 -18.62
CA LEU A 375 -16.74 3.78 -18.19
C LEU A 375 -16.26 2.92 -19.36
N THR A 376 -15.30 3.41 -20.12
CA THR A 376 -14.83 2.81 -21.38
C THR A 376 -13.34 2.57 -21.46
N ARG A 377 -12.58 3.02 -20.46
CA ARG A 377 -11.12 2.95 -20.43
C ARG A 377 -10.61 2.36 -19.12
N LEU A 378 -9.47 1.71 -19.20
CA LEU A 378 -8.66 1.29 -18.06
C LEU A 378 -7.48 2.25 -17.89
N PHE A 379 -7.02 2.45 -16.66
CA PHE A 379 -5.77 3.17 -16.43
C PHE A 379 -4.59 2.38 -17.03
N PRO A 380 -3.61 3.06 -17.69
CA PRO A 380 -2.47 2.37 -18.27
C PRO A 380 -1.62 1.71 -17.17
N THR A 381 -1.15 0.51 -17.45
CA THR A 381 -0.26 -0.23 -16.55
C THR A 381 1.11 0.46 -16.41
N ALA A 382 1.82 0.18 -15.32
CA ALA A 382 3.19 0.64 -15.15
C ALA A 382 4.09 0.23 -16.34
N GLN A 383 3.90 -0.97 -16.88
CA GLN A 383 4.65 -1.46 -18.05
C GLN A 383 4.36 -0.64 -19.30
N GLN A 384 3.11 -0.31 -19.58
CA GLN A 384 2.74 0.53 -20.74
C GLN A 384 3.36 1.92 -20.65
N VAL A 385 3.33 2.54 -19.48
CA VAL A 385 3.93 3.87 -19.27
C VAL A 385 5.46 3.80 -19.31
N ALA A 386 6.08 2.77 -18.74
CA ALA A 386 7.53 2.56 -18.79
C ALA A 386 8.06 2.36 -20.21
N SER A 387 7.26 1.73 -21.08
CA SER A 387 7.61 1.46 -22.48
C SER A 387 7.28 2.61 -23.43
N ALA A 388 6.49 3.59 -22.99
CA ALA A 388 6.15 4.77 -23.80
C ALA A 388 7.38 5.67 -23.99
N SER A 389 7.57 6.23 -25.20
CA SER A 389 8.65 7.18 -25.44
C SER A 389 8.44 8.49 -24.70
N ALA A 390 9.52 9.16 -24.32
CA ALA A 390 9.43 10.50 -23.70
C ALA A 390 8.73 11.51 -24.64
N GLU A 391 8.88 11.35 -25.94
CA GLU A 391 8.20 12.18 -26.94
C GLU A 391 6.68 11.95 -26.92
N THR A 392 6.24 10.69 -26.88
CA THR A 392 4.81 10.35 -26.76
C THR A 392 4.19 10.99 -25.54
N LEU A 393 4.84 10.86 -24.36
CA LEU A 393 4.37 11.47 -23.11
C LEU A 393 4.40 13.00 -23.17
N GLY A 394 5.42 13.57 -23.80
CA GLY A 394 5.54 15.03 -23.99
C GLY A 394 4.43 15.63 -24.84
N ARG A 395 3.98 14.92 -25.91
CA ARG A 395 2.85 15.34 -26.77
C ARG A 395 1.53 15.42 -26.01
N LEU A 396 1.40 14.73 -24.88
CA LEU A 396 0.23 14.85 -24.00
C LEU A 396 0.20 16.14 -23.17
N GLY A 397 1.25 16.97 -23.29
CA GLY A 397 1.42 18.19 -22.49
C GLY A 397 2.12 17.95 -21.15
N ILE A 398 2.75 16.79 -20.97
CA ILE A 398 3.50 16.47 -19.76
C ILE A 398 4.93 17.02 -19.90
N VAL A 399 5.31 17.96 -19.05
CA VAL A 399 6.65 18.58 -19.08
C VAL A 399 7.75 17.55 -18.79
N ARG A 400 8.95 17.76 -19.38
CA ARG A 400 10.09 16.83 -19.34
C ARG A 400 10.42 16.29 -17.94
N GLN A 401 10.36 17.14 -16.91
CA GLN A 401 10.66 16.73 -15.55
C GLN A 401 9.64 15.71 -15.03
N ARG A 402 8.34 15.91 -15.28
CA ARG A 402 7.30 14.97 -14.90
C ARG A 402 7.35 13.70 -15.73
N VAL A 403 7.70 13.77 -17.01
CA VAL A 403 7.93 12.58 -17.86
C VAL A 403 9.01 11.71 -17.23
N ARG A 404 10.15 12.30 -16.82
CA ARG A 404 11.23 11.55 -16.16
C ARG A 404 10.76 10.89 -14.85
N ALA A 405 10.05 11.63 -14.00
CA ALA A 405 9.52 11.12 -12.75
C ALA A 405 8.52 9.98 -12.99
N LEU A 406 7.59 10.17 -13.91
CA LEU A 406 6.55 9.18 -14.25
C LEU A 406 7.16 7.89 -14.79
N GLN A 407 8.12 7.97 -15.71
CA GLN A 407 8.82 6.82 -16.27
C GLN A 407 9.68 6.10 -15.22
N ALA A 408 10.37 6.84 -14.34
CA ALA A 408 11.18 6.24 -13.28
C ALA A 408 10.33 5.42 -12.30
N VAL A 409 9.18 5.98 -11.86
CA VAL A 409 8.23 5.25 -11.01
C VAL A 409 7.63 4.06 -11.77
N ALA A 410 7.23 4.23 -13.03
CA ALA A 410 6.68 3.18 -13.87
C ALA A 410 7.66 2.00 -14.01
N GLN A 411 8.93 2.27 -14.31
CA GLN A 411 9.99 1.26 -14.42
C GLN A 411 10.26 0.56 -13.09
N ALA A 412 10.29 1.29 -11.98
CA ALA A 412 10.50 0.72 -10.65
C ALA A 412 9.37 -0.21 -10.22
N VAL A 413 8.11 0.16 -10.54
CA VAL A 413 6.93 -0.68 -10.26
C VAL A 413 6.86 -1.87 -11.20
N ALA A 414 7.04 -1.68 -12.51
CA ALA A 414 6.98 -2.74 -13.51
C ALA A 414 8.07 -3.81 -13.28
N SER A 415 9.26 -3.41 -12.84
CA SER A 415 10.35 -4.34 -12.47
C SER A 415 10.19 -4.97 -11.08
N GLY A 416 9.14 -4.63 -10.31
CA GLY A 416 8.93 -5.10 -8.96
C GLY A 416 9.92 -4.55 -7.91
N ARG A 417 10.75 -3.57 -8.25
CA ARG A 417 11.66 -2.90 -7.30
C ARG A 417 10.94 -1.97 -6.32
N LEU A 418 9.76 -1.47 -6.70
CA LEU A 418 8.94 -0.59 -5.89
C LEU A 418 7.52 -1.17 -5.78
N ALA A 419 7.06 -1.41 -4.55
CA ALA A 419 5.69 -1.83 -4.27
C ALA A 419 4.93 -0.65 -3.64
N LEU A 420 3.83 -0.23 -4.28
CA LEU A 420 3.00 0.89 -3.85
C LEU A 420 1.65 0.37 -3.34
N ASN A 421 1.65 -0.26 -2.18
CA ASN A 421 0.45 -0.78 -1.53
C ASN A 421 0.58 -0.70 0.00
N ARG A 422 -0.53 -0.87 0.72
CA ARG A 422 -0.60 -0.78 2.18
C ARG A 422 0.32 -1.77 2.92
N SER A 423 0.68 -2.88 2.29
CA SER A 423 1.54 -3.91 2.90
C SER A 423 3.03 -3.64 2.68
N ALA A 424 3.39 -2.63 1.88
CA ALA A 424 4.78 -2.27 1.64
C ALA A 424 5.42 -1.72 2.93
N PRO A 425 6.67 -2.08 3.23
CA PRO A 425 7.37 -1.53 4.39
C PRO A 425 7.57 -0.03 4.20
N LEU A 426 7.03 0.78 5.13
CA LEU A 426 6.89 2.22 4.95
C LEU A 426 8.22 2.91 4.65
N GLU A 427 9.17 2.91 5.59
CA GLU A 427 10.43 3.66 5.45
C GLU A 427 11.28 3.22 4.25
N PRO A 428 11.47 1.91 3.99
CA PRO A 428 12.17 1.48 2.78
C PRO A 428 11.49 1.96 1.49
N THR A 429 10.15 1.98 1.45
CA THR A 429 9.40 2.46 0.28
C THR A 429 9.53 3.97 0.10
N LEU A 430 9.47 4.75 1.20
CA LEU A 430 9.69 6.21 1.14
C LEU A 430 11.11 6.55 0.65
N ASN A 431 12.12 5.83 1.13
CA ASN A 431 13.50 6.02 0.68
C ASN A 431 13.66 5.65 -0.80
N ALA A 432 13.11 4.52 -1.24
CA ALA A 432 13.14 4.13 -2.65
C ALA A 432 12.43 5.15 -3.56
N LEU A 433 11.39 5.83 -3.07
CA LEU A 433 10.74 6.92 -3.80
C LEU A 433 11.63 8.17 -3.88
N ARG A 434 12.30 8.56 -2.78
CA ARG A 434 13.23 9.72 -2.76
C ARG A 434 14.40 9.57 -3.71
N ASP A 435 14.86 8.34 -3.94
CA ASP A 435 15.96 8.03 -4.86
C ASP A 435 15.56 8.16 -6.34
N LEU A 436 14.27 8.30 -6.65
CA LEU A 436 13.80 8.42 -8.03
C LEU A 436 13.88 9.88 -8.53
N PRO A 437 14.32 10.10 -9.80
CA PRO A 437 14.44 11.43 -10.36
C PRO A 437 13.08 12.15 -10.43
N GLY A 438 13.03 13.41 -9.98
CA GLY A 438 11.82 14.24 -10.01
C GLY A 438 10.79 13.91 -8.92
N ILE A 439 11.14 13.06 -7.94
CA ILE A 439 10.31 12.75 -6.78
C ILE A 439 10.85 13.50 -5.56
N GLY A 440 10.23 14.63 -5.24
CA GLY A 440 10.53 15.40 -4.03
C GLY A 440 9.67 14.96 -2.84
N GLU A 441 9.98 15.52 -1.65
CA GLU A 441 9.32 15.13 -0.38
C GLU A 441 7.79 15.31 -0.43
N TRP A 442 7.29 16.37 -1.05
CA TRP A 442 5.86 16.57 -1.27
C TRP A 442 5.21 15.37 -2.00
N THR A 443 5.85 14.90 -3.08
CA THR A 443 5.36 13.76 -3.87
C THR A 443 5.42 12.47 -3.05
N VAL A 444 6.51 12.26 -2.29
CA VAL A 444 6.68 11.11 -1.38
C VAL A 444 5.55 11.08 -0.35
N GLN A 445 5.26 12.20 0.31
CA GLN A 445 4.22 12.27 1.33
C GLN A 445 2.81 12.05 0.75
N LEU A 446 2.50 12.56 -0.44
CA LEU A 446 1.21 12.32 -1.08
C LEU A 446 1.04 10.87 -1.55
N ILE A 447 2.10 10.23 -2.04
CA ILE A 447 2.08 8.79 -2.37
C ILE A 447 1.89 7.98 -1.09
N ALA A 448 2.61 8.32 -0.01
CA ALA A 448 2.45 7.68 1.30
C ALA A 448 1.01 7.80 1.82
N MET A 449 0.44 8.99 1.76
CA MET A 449 -0.92 9.28 2.19
C MET A 449 -1.96 8.45 1.43
N ARG A 450 -1.84 8.37 0.10
CA ARG A 450 -2.91 7.87 -0.75
C ARG A 450 -2.70 6.45 -1.28
N ALA A 451 -1.46 6.06 -1.61
CA ALA A 451 -1.15 4.72 -2.11
C ALA A 451 -0.81 3.74 -0.98
N LEU A 452 -0.03 4.20 0.02
CA LEU A 452 0.36 3.37 1.16
C LEU A 452 -0.64 3.45 2.32
N ALA A 453 -1.64 4.34 2.24
CA ALA A 453 -2.64 4.62 3.27
C ALA A 453 -2.01 4.97 4.64
N TRP A 454 -0.94 5.76 4.62
CA TRP A 454 -0.27 6.18 5.85
C TRP A 454 -0.99 7.37 6.48
N PRO A 455 -1.62 7.21 7.66
CA PRO A 455 -2.47 8.24 8.26
C PRO A 455 -1.68 9.43 8.82
N ASP A 456 -0.37 9.28 9.01
CA ASP A 456 0.51 10.34 9.52
C ASP A 456 1.37 11.01 8.44
N ALA A 457 1.06 10.80 7.15
CA ALA A 457 1.69 11.52 6.04
C ALA A 457 1.39 13.02 6.11
N PHE A 458 2.42 13.85 5.87
CA PHE A 458 2.26 15.30 5.96
C PHE A 458 3.14 16.05 4.94
N PRO A 459 2.57 16.52 3.82
CA PRO A 459 3.30 17.26 2.81
C PRO A 459 3.49 18.73 3.23
N VAL A 460 4.41 19.01 4.15
CA VAL A 460 4.63 20.32 4.79
C VAL A 460 4.84 21.49 3.80
N THR A 461 5.30 21.19 2.58
CA THR A 461 5.50 22.18 1.52
C THR A 461 4.29 22.34 0.60
N ASP A 462 3.15 21.73 0.91
CA ASP A 462 1.95 21.84 0.09
C ASP A 462 1.37 23.26 0.13
N ILE A 463 1.23 23.86 -1.03
CA ILE A 463 0.79 25.27 -1.16
C ILE A 463 -0.64 25.46 -0.62
N ALA A 464 -1.54 24.52 -0.86
CA ALA A 464 -2.91 24.63 -0.38
C ALA A 464 -2.94 24.52 1.16
N LEU A 465 -2.12 23.65 1.74
CA LEU A 465 -1.96 23.54 3.18
C LEU A 465 -1.42 24.85 3.78
N LEU A 466 -0.35 25.40 3.21
CA LEU A 466 0.23 26.67 3.66
C LEU A 466 -0.75 27.84 3.52
N ASN A 467 -1.54 27.87 2.44
CA ASN A 467 -2.59 28.87 2.25
C ASN A 467 -3.70 28.75 3.33
N ALA A 468 -4.13 27.53 3.66
CA ALA A 468 -5.15 27.30 4.68
C ALA A 468 -4.68 27.73 6.07
N LEU A 469 -3.37 27.63 6.35
CA LEU A 469 -2.75 28.04 7.60
C LEU A 469 -2.31 29.53 7.61
N GLY A 470 -2.44 30.24 6.49
CA GLY A 470 -2.06 31.65 6.36
C GLY A 470 -0.57 31.94 6.56
N THR A 471 0.31 30.98 6.29
CA THR A 471 1.75 31.09 6.52
C THR A 471 2.57 30.49 5.39
N ARG A 472 3.85 30.90 5.30
CA ARG A 472 4.87 30.32 4.41
C ARG A 472 6.01 29.65 5.18
N ASP A 473 6.00 29.73 6.51
CA ASP A 473 7.02 29.14 7.36
C ASP A 473 6.76 27.64 7.54
N THR A 474 7.41 26.85 6.71
CA THR A 474 7.29 25.37 6.74
C THR A 474 7.85 24.75 8.03
N ARG A 475 8.78 25.44 8.73
CA ARG A 475 9.32 24.96 10.01
C ARG A 475 8.29 25.13 11.12
N ALA A 476 7.67 26.29 11.21
CA ALA A 476 6.59 26.54 12.17
C ALA A 476 5.42 25.59 11.93
N VAL A 477 5.02 25.36 10.67
CA VAL A 477 3.98 24.40 10.30
C VAL A 477 4.36 22.98 10.69
N ALA A 478 5.60 22.54 10.46
CA ALA A 478 6.06 21.22 10.84
C ALA A 478 6.04 21.02 12.37
N GLN A 479 6.35 22.06 13.14
CA GLN A 479 6.26 22.05 14.59
C GLN A 479 4.81 21.99 15.07
N GLN A 480 3.93 22.83 14.53
CA GLN A 480 2.50 22.83 14.84
C GLN A 480 1.86 21.48 14.53
N ALA A 481 2.24 20.85 13.42
CA ALA A 481 1.72 19.55 12.99
C ALA A 481 2.07 18.38 13.93
N GLN A 482 2.97 18.55 14.89
CA GLN A 482 3.24 17.50 15.88
C GLN A 482 2.03 17.24 16.77
N ALA A 483 1.21 18.25 17.03
CA ALA A 483 -0.03 18.12 17.81
C ALA A 483 -1.09 17.26 17.10
N TRP A 484 -1.02 17.11 15.77
CA TRP A 484 -2.00 16.35 14.98
C TRP A 484 -1.59 14.88 14.75
N ARG A 485 -0.46 14.45 15.32
CA ARG A 485 -0.04 13.05 15.26
C ARG A 485 -0.98 12.15 16.07
N PRO A 486 -1.21 10.93 15.60
CA PRO A 486 -0.70 10.27 14.37
C PRO A 486 -1.64 10.42 13.16
N TRP A 487 -2.47 11.50 13.12
CA TRP A 487 -3.54 11.69 12.13
C TRP A 487 -3.31 12.88 11.21
N ARG A 488 -2.05 13.23 10.93
CA ARG A 488 -1.69 14.43 10.14
C ARG A 488 -2.28 14.43 8.73
N ALA A 489 -2.46 13.25 8.10
CA ALA A 489 -3.12 13.15 6.80
C ALA A 489 -4.58 13.63 6.83
N TYR A 490 -5.28 13.43 7.94
CA TYR A 490 -6.65 13.94 8.15
C TYR A 490 -6.65 15.45 8.38
N ALA A 491 -5.64 15.98 9.07
CA ALA A 491 -5.43 17.43 9.17
C ALA A 491 -5.24 18.07 7.78
N VAL A 492 -4.43 17.46 6.92
CA VAL A 492 -4.25 17.89 5.52
C VAL A 492 -5.58 17.93 4.77
N MET A 493 -6.39 16.88 4.88
CA MET A 493 -7.70 16.83 4.21
C MET A 493 -8.63 17.93 4.70
N ARG A 494 -8.68 18.19 6.01
CA ARG A 494 -9.51 19.24 6.59
C ARG A 494 -9.04 20.64 6.16
N LEU A 495 -7.71 20.87 6.11
CA LEU A 495 -7.12 22.12 5.61
C LEU A 495 -7.43 22.32 4.11
N TRP A 496 -7.32 21.29 3.28
CA TRP A 496 -7.70 21.40 1.87
C TRP A 496 -9.17 21.71 1.67
N GLN A 497 -10.05 21.06 2.45
CA GLN A 497 -11.49 21.27 2.35
C GLN A 497 -11.92 22.67 2.81
N SER A 498 -11.19 23.30 3.74
CA SER A 498 -11.50 24.67 4.19
C SER A 498 -11.32 25.73 3.09
N LEU A 499 -10.50 25.44 2.08
CA LEU A 499 -10.28 26.32 0.92
C LEU A 499 -11.35 26.17 -0.18
N LEU A 500 -12.20 25.15 -0.09
CA LEU A 500 -13.25 24.92 -1.08
C LEU A 500 -14.42 25.84 -0.82
N LYS A 501 -14.86 26.58 -1.85
CA LYS A 501 -16.10 27.38 -1.75
C LYS A 501 -17.30 26.48 -1.42
N PRO A 502 -18.23 26.92 -0.56
CA PRO A 502 -19.50 26.23 -0.40
C PRO A 502 -20.17 26.02 -1.76
N GLN A 503 -20.65 24.85 -2.05
CA GLN A 503 -21.50 24.66 -3.23
C GLN A 503 -22.80 25.40 -2.95
N ALA A 504 -23.26 26.22 -3.90
CA ALA A 504 -24.61 26.77 -3.85
C ALA A 504 -25.59 25.57 -3.79
N GLU A 505 -26.47 25.58 -2.81
CA GLU A 505 -27.58 24.61 -2.76
C GLU A 505 -28.32 24.63 -4.11
N PRO A 506 -28.66 23.46 -4.69
CA PRO A 506 -29.52 23.44 -5.87
C PRO A 506 -30.82 24.17 -5.49
N PRO A 507 -31.34 25.03 -6.38
CA PRO A 507 -32.58 25.75 -6.11
C PRO A 507 -33.65 24.74 -5.70
N ALA A 508 -34.28 24.98 -4.55
CA ALA A 508 -35.39 24.18 -4.07
C ALA A 508 -36.41 24.05 -5.21
N SER A 509 -36.71 22.83 -5.60
CA SER A 509 -37.77 22.57 -6.56
C SER A 509 -39.05 23.11 -6.00
N HIS A 510 -39.48 24.29 -6.48
CA HIS A 510 -40.81 24.79 -6.24
C HIS A 510 -41.82 23.76 -6.77
N THR A 511 -42.37 22.96 -5.89
CA THR A 511 -43.64 22.28 -6.15
C THR A 511 -44.66 23.38 -6.38
N ALA A 512 -45.10 23.52 -7.62
CA ALA A 512 -46.24 24.38 -7.94
C ALA A 512 -47.47 23.88 -7.14
N PRO A 513 -48.23 24.77 -6.52
CA PRO A 513 -49.48 24.34 -5.89
C PRO A 513 -50.45 23.90 -7.00
N ASP A 514 -50.98 22.68 -6.84
CA ASP A 514 -52.15 22.21 -7.59
C ASP A 514 -53.26 23.22 -7.45
N CYS A 515 -53.61 23.89 -8.53
CA CYS A 515 -54.87 24.60 -8.65
C CYS A 515 -55.99 23.58 -8.96
N ALA A 516 -56.99 23.63 -8.10
CA ALA A 516 -58.24 22.90 -8.09
C ALA A 516 -59.01 22.92 -9.43
#